data_1a443d752ce8492ae48de9cc43949347
#
_entry.id   1a443d752ce8492ae48de9cc43949347
#
_cell.length_a   1.000
_cell.length_b   1.000
_cell.length_c   1.000
_cell.angle_alpha   90.00
_cell.angle_beta   90.00
_cell.angle_gamma   90.00
#
_symmetry.space_group_name_H-M   'P 1'
#
loop_
_entity.id
_entity.type
_entity.pdbx_description
1 polymer ?
#
loop_
_entity_poly.entity_id
_entity_poly.type
_entity_poly.pdbx_seq_one_letter_code
_entity_poly.pdbx_strand_id
1 'polypeptide(L)'
;MKKEERYNTFWKYVLLIAGSILILIPLLATVFSSFKTTKDIMQHFFAFPNPVTLSNYTRLLADGIGHYFLNSTIITVVSVILVTLFIPAAAYSIARNMSKKRAFNIMYSLLILGIFVPFQVIMIPITVMMSRLGLTNIWGLIILYLTYAVPQTLFLYVGYIKLSVPDSLDEAAEIDGADKFTTYRKIVFPMLKPMHATTLIINTLWFWNDFMLPLLMLNKSSDSWSLPLFQYNYTGQYLSDYGPSFASYVVGIITITIVYLIFQKHIISGMSNGAVK
;
A
#
# COMPACT_ATOMS: atom_id res chain seq x y z
N MET A 1 18.07 -34.08 -23.21
CA MET A 1 17.20 -32.89 -23.20
C MET A 1 15.83 -33.11 -22.51
N LYS A 2 14.90 -33.91 -23.04
CA LYS A 2 13.54 -34.10 -22.46
C LYS A 2 13.51 -34.61 -21.01
N LYS A 3 14.47 -35.37 -20.54
CA LYS A 3 14.51 -35.96 -19.19
C LYS A 3 15.00 -34.92 -18.13
N GLU A 4 15.97 -34.07 -18.48
CA GLU A 4 16.48 -32.98 -17.64
C GLU A 4 15.46 -31.85 -17.50
N GLU A 5 14.74 -31.50 -18.55
CA GLU A 5 13.66 -30.52 -18.49
C GLU A 5 12.53 -31.00 -17.56
N ARG A 6 12.19 -32.29 -17.61
CA ARG A 6 11.15 -32.88 -16.76
C ARG A 6 11.57 -32.93 -15.28
N TYR A 7 12.85 -33.22 -15.00
CA TYR A 7 13.41 -33.21 -13.65
C TYR A 7 13.45 -31.79 -13.08
N ASN A 8 13.90 -30.81 -13.85
CA ASN A 8 13.88 -29.39 -13.48
C ASN A 8 12.45 -28.87 -13.24
N THR A 9 11.49 -29.34 -14.00
CA THR A 9 10.08 -28.94 -13.83
C THR A 9 9.49 -29.52 -12.53
N PHE A 10 9.81 -30.78 -12.19
CA PHE A 10 9.37 -31.41 -10.93
C PHE A 10 9.85 -30.62 -9.71
N TRP A 11 11.13 -30.30 -9.63
CA TRP A 11 11.69 -29.55 -8.52
C TRP A 11 11.15 -28.14 -8.43
N LYS A 12 10.83 -27.48 -9.53
CA LYS A 12 10.14 -26.19 -9.54
C LYS A 12 8.77 -26.29 -8.87
N TYR A 13 7.97 -27.30 -9.18
CA TYR A 13 6.68 -27.51 -8.53
C TYR A 13 6.82 -27.83 -7.03
N VAL A 14 7.78 -28.67 -6.65
CA VAL A 14 8.03 -28.98 -5.24
C VAL A 14 8.38 -27.70 -4.46
N LEU A 15 9.28 -26.87 -4.99
CA LEU A 15 9.65 -25.61 -4.35
C LEU A 15 8.47 -24.62 -4.27
N LEU A 16 7.67 -24.52 -5.34
CA LEU A 16 6.48 -23.66 -5.35
C LEU A 16 5.43 -24.13 -4.34
N ILE A 17 5.17 -25.43 -4.25
CA ILE A 17 4.22 -26.00 -3.28
C ILE A 17 4.74 -25.79 -1.85
N ALA A 18 6.01 -26.10 -1.59
CA ALA A 18 6.62 -25.91 -0.28
C ALA A 18 6.58 -24.43 0.16
N GLY A 19 6.93 -23.50 -0.74
CA GLY A 19 6.83 -22.08 -0.49
C GLY A 19 5.39 -21.60 -0.25
N SER A 20 4.44 -22.12 -1.02
CA SER A 20 3.02 -21.81 -0.83
C SER A 20 2.49 -22.31 0.52
N ILE A 21 2.85 -23.52 0.93
CA ILE A 21 2.49 -24.08 2.25
C ILE A 21 3.07 -23.19 3.36
N LEU A 22 4.36 -22.82 3.25
CA LEU A 22 5.02 -21.98 4.25
C LEU A 22 4.30 -20.63 4.44
N ILE A 23 3.81 -20.01 3.36
CA ILE A 23 3.07 -18.75 3.40
C ILE A 23 1.64 -18.97 3.93
N LEU A 24 1.00 -20.09 3.59
CA LEU A 24 -0.38 -20.35 4.00
C LEU A 24 -0.52 -20.72 5.48
N ILE A 25 0.49 -21.36 6.09
CA ILE A 25 0.44 -21.75 7.50
C ILE A 25 0.09 -20.59 8.43
N PRO A 26 0.82 -19.45 8.44
CA PRO A 26 0.48 -18.34 9.34
C PRO A 26 -0.88 -17.71 9.01
N LEU A 27 -1.28 -17.68 7.74
CA LEU A 27 -2.60 -17.16 7.35
C LEU A 27 -3.72 -18.05 7.87
N LEU A 28 -3.61 -19.36 7.70
CA LEU A 28 -4.58 -20.33 8.23
C LEU A 28 -4.60 -20.31 9.76
N ALA A 29 -3.45 -20.21 10.41
CA ALA A 29 -3.36 -20.08 11.87
C ALA A 29 -4.09 -18.82 12.35
N THR A 30 -3.96 -17.69 11.66
CA THR A 30 -4.68 -16.45 11.95
C THR A 30 -6.20 -16.65 11.80
N VAL A 31 -6.64 -17.26 10.70
CA VAL A 31 -8.07 -17.55 10.48
C VAL A 31 -8.61 -18.50 11.54
N PHE A 32 -7.92 -19.60 11.84
CA PHE A 32 -8.38 -20.56 12.87
C PHE A 32 -8.40 -19.91 14.26
N SER A 33 -7.39 -19.12 14.61
CA SER A 33 -7.33 -18.41 15.89
C SER A 33 -8.45 -17.39 16.06
N SER A 34 -8.95 -16.81 14.98
CA SER A 34 -10.08 -15.87 15.03
C SER A 34 -11.39 -16.51 15.52
N PHE A 35 -11.50 -17.84 15.41
CA PHE A 35 -12.65 -18.63 15.87
C PHE A 35 -12.41 -19.36 17.20
N LYS A 36 -11.32 -19.03 17.92
CA LYS A 36 -10.97 -19.62 19.21
C LYS A 36 -11.10 -18.62 20.34
N THR A 37 -11.23 -19.12 21.56
CA THR A 37 -11.05 -18.28 22.76
C THR A 37 -9.57 -17.95 22.97
N THR A 38 -9.25 -16.85 23.64
CA THR A 38 -7.86 -16.49 24.00
C THR A 38 -7.15 -17.64 24.74
N LYS A 39 -7.85 -18.32 25.64
CA LYS A 39 -7.32 -19.49 26.37
C LYS A 39 -6.93 -20.64 25.43
N ASP A 40 -7.79 -20.98 24.48
CA ASP A 40 -7.55 -22.05 23.53
C ASP A 40 -6.41 -21.71 22.56
N ILE A 41 -6.29 -20.45 22.15
CA ILE A 41 -5.14 -19.96 21.35
C ILE A 41 -3.83 -20.18 22.10
N MET A 42 -3.79 -19.84 23.38
CA MET A 42 -2.57 -19.99 24.21
C MET A 42 -2.17 -21.45 24.42
N GLN A 43 -3.13 -22.37 24.49
CA GLN A 43 -2.87 -23.78 24.75
C GLN A 43 -2.68 -24.60 23.47
N HIS A 44 -3.39 -24.26 22.40
CA HIS A 44 -3.52 -25.08 21.19
C HIS A 44 -3.46 -24.22 19.91
N PHE A 45 -2.41 -23.40 19.74
CA PHE A 45 -2.34 -22.39 18.67
C PHE A 45 -2.58 -22.98 17.27
N PHE A 46 -1.91 -24.08 16.91
CA PHE A 46 -2.02 -24.68 15.58
C PHE A 46 -3.19 -25.68 15.42
N ALA A 47 -3.90 -26.01 16.51
CA ALA A 47 -5.00 -26.93 16.41
C ALA A 47 -6.21 -26.27 15.70
N PHE A 48 -7.08 -27.09 15.13
CA PHE A 48 -8.36 -26.63 14.61
C PHE A 48 -9.25 -26.11 15.77
N PRO A 49 -10.07 -25.05 15.57
CA PRO A 49 -10.93 -24.51 16.61
C PRO A 49 -11.97 -25.54 17.08
N ASN A 50 -11.98 -25.83 18.39
CA ASN A 50 -12.94 -26.74 19.01
C ASN A 50 -13.19 -26.33 20.48
N PRO A 51 -14.38 -25.77 20.80
CA PRO A 51 -15.47 -25.43 19.88
C PRO A 51 -15.18 -24.20 19.02
N VAL A 52 -15.78 -24.12 17.83
CA VAL A 52 -15.77 -22.93 17.00
C VAL A 52 -16.61 -21.84 17.67
N THR A 53 -16.06 -20.65 17.86
CA THR A 53 -16.79 -19.51 18.45
C THR A 53 -16.79 -18.30 17.53
N LEU A 54 -17.92 -17.58 17.48
CA LEU A 54 -18.06 -16.29 16.82
C LEU A 54 -18.00 -15.11 17.82
N SER A 55 -17.77 -15.39 19.11
CA SER A 55 -17.75 -14.36 20.16
C SER A 55 -16.73 -13.25 19.90
N ASN A 56 -15.60 -13.56 19.25
CA ASN A 56 -14.61 -12.56 18.89
C ASN A 56 -15.16 -11.53 17.90
N TYR A 57 -15.90 -11.97 16.91
CA TYR A 57 -16.51 -11.09 15.91
C TYR A 57 -17.65 -10.26 16.47
N THR A 58 -18.52 -10.86 17.31
CA THR A 58 -19.58 -10.10 17.99
C THR A 58 -19.02 -9.04 18.91
N ARG A 59 -17.90 -9.33 19.59
CA ARG A 59 -17.19 -8.36 20.40
C ARG A 59 -16.58 -7.23 19.56
N LEU A 60 -15.93 -7.54 18.45
CA LEU A 60 -15.42 -6.51 17.54
C LEU A 60 -16.51 -5.54 17.06
N LEU A 61 -17.70 -6.06 16.78
CA LEU A 61 -18.85 -5.23 16.40
C LEU A 61 -19.32 -4.36 17.56
N ALA A 62 -19.37 -4.90 18.77
CA ALA A 62 -19.71 -4.14 19.99
C ALA A 62 -18.67 -3.08 20.31
N ASP A 63 -17.38 -3.35 20.08
CA ASP A 63 -16.27 -2.41 20.29
C ASP A 63 -16.16 -1.38 19.13
N GLY A 64 -17.05 -1.44 18.13
CA GLY A 64 -17.18 -0.42 17.08
C GLY A 64 -16.15 -0.53 15.94
N ILE A 65 -15.65 -1.71 15.61
CA ILE A 65 -14.66 -1.93 14.52
C ILE A 65 -15.07 -1.27 13.20
N GLY A 66 -16.37 -1.17 12.90
CA GLY A 66 -16.87 -0.55 11.66
C GLY A 66 -16.47 0.91 11.50
N HIS A 67 -16.40 1.67 12.60
CA HIS A 67 -15.95 3.05 12.61
C HIS A 67 -14.46 3.17 12.21
N TYR A 68 -13.60 2.36 12.80
CA TYR A 68 -12.16 2.36 12.53
C TYR A 68 -11.83 1.82 11.14
N PHE A 69 -12.62 0.85 10.68
CA PHE A 69 -12.57 0.37 9.30
C PHE A 69 -12.91 1.47 8.30
N LEU A 70 -13.96 2.25 8.57
CA LEU A 70 -14.35 3.40 7.73
C LEU A 70 -13.27 4.48 7.72
N ASN A 71 -12.68 4.81 8.86
CA ASN A 71 -11.55 5.74 8.95
C ASN A 71 -10.38 5.28 8.07
N SER A 72 -9.95 4.01 8.20
CA SER A 72 -8.89 3.46 7.37
C SER A 72 -9.23 3.51 5.88
N THR A 73 -10.49 3.22 5.54
CA THR A 73 -10.96 3.29 4.15
C THR A 73 -10.88 4.71 3.62
N ILE A 74 -11.36 5.71 4.35
CA ILE A 74 -11.30 7.12 3.96
C ILE A 74 -9.84 7.57 3.81
N ILE A 75 -9.01 7.31 4.81
CA ILE A 75 -7.59 7.67 4.80
C ILE A 75 -6.91 7.08 3.57
N THR A 76 -7.06 5.78 3.35
CA THR A 76 -6.40 5.07 2.25
C THR A 76 -6.90 5.55 0.89
N VAL A 77 -8.22 5.59 0.69
CA VAL A 77 -8.83 5.96 -0.61
C VAL A 77 -8.48 7.40 -0.98
N VAL A 78 -8.63 8.34 -0.05
CA VAL A 78 -8.31 9.76 -0.32
C VAL A 78 -6.83 9.93 -0.61
N SER A 79 -5.94 9.31 0.17
CA SER A 79 -4.50 9.38 -0.07
C SER A 79 -4.11 8.81 -1.42
N VAL A 80 -4.64 7.64 -1.80
CA VAL A 80 -4.34 6.99 -3.08
C VAL A 80 -4.87 7.82 -4.25
N ILE A 81 -6.05 8.43 -4.13
CA ILE A 81 -6.60 9.34 -5.16
C ILE A 81 -5.66 10.53 -5.34
N LEU A 82 -5.23 11.18 -4.25
CA LEU A 82 -4.31 12.32 -4.33
C LEU A 82 -2.98 11.95 -4.95
N VAL A 83 -2.39 10.83 -4.54
CA VAL A 83 -1.15 10.28 -5.13
C VAL A 83 -1.30 10.07 -6.63
N THR A 84 -2.41 9.45 -7.07
CA THR A 84 -2.66 9.12 -8.48
C THR A 84 -2.95 10.38 -9.32
N LEU A 85 -3.50 11.43 -8.74
CA LEU A 85 -3.78 12.68 -9.45
C LEU A 85 -2.54 13.58 -9.57
N PHE A 86 -1.78 13.75 -8.50
CA PHE A 86 -0.72 14.77 -8.46
C PHE A 86 0.65 14.26 -8.90
N ILE A 87 1.03 13.05 -8.48
CA ILE A 87 2.41 12.58 -8.75
C ILE A 87 2.66 12.29 -10.23
N PRO A 88 1.74 11.71 -11.03
CA PRO A 88 1.97 11.49 -12.45
C PRO A 88 2.16 12.79 -13.24
N ALA A 89 1.46 13.87 -12.87
CA ALA A 89 1.63 15.18 -13.52
C ALA A 89 3.03 15.76 -13.28
N ALA A 90 3.52 15.68 -12.03
CA ALA A 90 4.88 16.05 -11.68
C ALA A 90 5.90 15.17 -12.41
N ALA A 91 5.68 13.86 -12.44
CA ALA A 91 6.54 12.89 -13.11
C ALA A 91 6.64 13.14 -14.62
N TYR A 92 5.54 13.47 -15.29
CA TYR A 92 5.52 13.83 -16.69
C TYR A 92 6.36 15.09 -16.96
N SER A 93 6.14 16.14 -16.18
CA SER A 93 6.92 17.37 -16.31
C SER A 93 8.42 17.13 -16.11
N ILE A 94 8.78 16.32 -15.12
CA ILE A 94 10.19 15.97 -14.85
C ILE A 94 10.75 15.11 -15.98
N ALA A 95 10.07 14.05 -16.39
CA ALA A 95 10.53 13.13 -17.43
C ALA A 95 10.85 13.86 -18.74
N ARG A 96 10.02 14.83 -19.15
CA ARG A 96 10.18 15.59 -20.40
C ARG A 96 11.24 16.69 -20.35
N ASN A 97 11.58 17.18 -19.15
CA ASN A 97 12.49 18.34 -19.01
C ASN A 97 13.85 17.97 -18.41
N MET A 98 14.03 16.81 -17.76
CA MET A 98 15.26 16.51 -17.04
C MET A 98 16.49 16.34 -17.94
N SER A 99 16.34 15.97 -19.20
CA SER A 99 17.43 15.92 -20.18
C SER A 99 17.76 17.31 -20.76
N LYS A 100 16.78 18.22 -20.77
CA LYS A 100 16.90 19.56 -21.38
C LYS A 100 17.32 20.61 -20.37
N LYS A 101 16.98 20.47 -19.08
CA LYS A 101 17.17 21.47 -18.04
C LYS A 101 17.79 20.85 -16.79
N ARG A 102 19.00 21.27 -16.42
CA ARG A 102 19.74 20.78 -15.24
C ARG A 102 18.92 20.88 -13.93
N ALA A 103 18.11 21.93 -13.80
CA ALA A 103 17.27 22.12 -12.62
C ALA A 103 16.29 20.96 -12.39
N PHE A 104 15.65 20.42 -13.44
CA PHE A 104 14.74 19.27 -13.34
C PHE A 104 15.47 17.98 -12.95
N ASN A 105 16.70 17.80 -13.45
CA ASN A 105 17.53 16.67 -13.07
C ASN A 105 17.94 16.73 -11.60
N ILE A 106 18.35 17.91 -11.11
CA ILE A 106 18.67 18.11 -9.69
C ILE A 106 17.43 17.89 -8.83
N MET A 107 16.28 18.47 -9.19
CA MET A 107 15.02 18.31 -8.47
C MET A 107 14.63 16.83 -8.38
N TYR A 108 14.70 16.09 -9.49
CA TYR A 108 14.43 14.66 -9.53
C TYR A 108 15.36 13.88 -8.59
N SER A 109 16.68 14.16 -8.66
CA SER A 109 17.66 13.51 -7.79
C SER A 109 17.40 13.78 -6.31
N LEU A 110 17.09 15.03 -5.95
CA LEU A 110 16.75 15.39 -4.57
C LEU A 110 15.50 14.69 -4.07
N LEU A 111 14.45 14.61 -4.90
CA LEU A 111 13.20 13.92 -4.52
C LEU A 111 13.42 12.43 -4.32
N ILE A 112 14.23 11.78 -5.17
CA ILE A 112 14.54 10.35 -5.05
C ILE A 112 15.40 10.05 -3.82
N LEU A 113 16.28 10.96 -3.40
CA LEU A 113 17.04 10.80 -2.16
C LEU A 113 16.12 10.56 -0.95
N GLY A 114 14.87 11.03 -1.00
CA GLY A 114 13.86 10.76 0.01
C GLY A 114 13.56 9.27 0.23
N ILE A 115 13.84 8.39 -0.76
CA ILE A 115 13.67 6.92 -0.61
C ILE A 115 14.64 6.38 0.46
N PHE A 116 15.81 7.00 0.59
CA PHE A 116 16.86 6.54 1.50
C PHE A 116 16.74 7.12 2.90
N VAL A 117 15.80 8.04 3.14
CA VAL A 117 15.57 8.61 4.48
C VAL A 117 14.70 7.67 5.30
N PRO A 118 15.25 7.00 6.34
CA PRO A 118 14.45 6.12 7.18
C PRO A 118 13.39 6.93 7.94
N PHE A 119 12.15 6.46 7.91
CA PHE A 119 11.04 7.12 8.62
C PHE A 119 11.35 7.31 10.11
N GLN A 120 11.98 6.33 10.75
CA GLN A 120 12.32 6.36 12.17
C GLN A 120 13.21 7.55 12.56
N VAL A 121 14.02 8.07 11.64
CA VAL A 121 14.89 9.23 11.89
C VAL A 121 14.08 10.53 11.92
N ILE A 122 13.05 10.63 11.09
CA ILE A 122 12.27 11.86 10.91
C ILE A 122 10.91 11.84 11.61
N MET A 123 10.51 10.71 12.21
CA MET A 123 9.18 10.56 12.82
C MET A 123 8.91 11.59 13.94
N ILE A 124 9.88 11.85 14.82
CA ILE A 124 9.72 12.81 15.91
C ILE A 124 9.68 14.27 15.38
N PRO A 125 10.65 14.73 14.59
CA PRO A 125 10.60 16.08 14.01
C PRO A 125 9.33 16.36 13.22
N ILE A 126 8.87 15.39 12.40
CA ILE A 126 7.65 15.57 11.58
C ILE A 126 6.40 15.66 12.48
N THR A 127 6.30 14.82 13.52
CA THR A 127 5.18 14.87 14.47
C THR A 127 5.13 16.20 15.21
N VAL A 128 6.27 16.72 15.66
CA VAL A 128 6.37 18.04 16.30
C VAL A 128 5.94 19.14 15.33
N MET A 129 6.40 19.10 14.08
CA MET A 129 6.00 20.06 13.04
C MET A 129 4.49 20.01 12.82
N MET A 130 3.91 18.82 12.59
CA MET A 130 2.47 18.65 12.37
C MET A 130 1.64 19.09 13.59
N SER A 131 2.14 18.85 14.80
CA SER A 131 1.48 19.31 16.02
C SER A 131 1.46 20.84 16.13
N ARG A 132 2.56 21.53 15.79
CA ARG A 132 2.62 23.00 15.77
C ARG A 132 1.69 23.61 14.71
N LEU A 133 1.46 22.91 13.61
CA LEU A 133 0.54 23.32 12.56
C LEU A 133 -0.93 22.98 12.87
N GLY A 134 -1.23 22.31 13.98
CA GLY A 134 -2.57 21.84 14.30
C GLY A 134 -3.06 20.69 13.41
N LEU A 135 -2.15 19.99 12.72
CA LEU A 135 -2.43 18.95 11.74
C LEU A 135 -2.26 17.52 12.29
N THR A 136 -2.30 17.31 13.61
CA THR A 136 -2.34 15.98 14.21
C THR A 136 -3.77 15.42 14.18
N ASN A 137 -4.21 15.05 12.97
CA ASN A 137 -5.54 14.54 12.64
C ASN A 137 -5.51 13.78 11.31
N ILE A 138 -6.66 13.25 10.87
CA ILE A 138 -6.80 12.47 9.62
C ILE A 138 -6.28 13.25 8.40
N TRP A 139 -6.56 14.55 8.28
CA TRP A 139 -6.13 15.36 7.13
C TRP A 139 -4.61 15.54 7.10
N GLY A 140 -4.00 15.78 8.25
CA GLY A 140 -2.55 15.83 8.36
C GLY A 140 -1.88 14.50 8.03
N LEU A 141 -2.48 13.38 8.43
CA LEU A 141 -2.01 12.05 8.05
C LEU A 141 -2.08 11.84 6.53
N ILE A 142 -3.17 12.24 5.87
CA ILE A 142 -3.32 12.17 4.40
C ILE A 142 -2.24 13.00 3.70
N ILE A 143 -1.95 14.21 4.20
CA ILE A 143 -0.88 15.06 3.65
C ILE A 143 0.48 14.37 3.79
N LEU A 144 0.76 13.74 4.93
CA LEU A 144 1.99 13.00 5.13
C LEU A 144 2.09 11.79 4.20
N TYR A 145 1.01 11.03 4.02
CA TYR A 145 1.00 9.91 3.07
C TYR A 145 1.29 10.36 1.64
N LEU A 146 0.67 11.47 1.20
CA LEU A 146 0.99 12.04 -0.10
C LEU A 146 2.48 12.42 -0.19
N THR A 147 3.01 13.07 0.84
CA THR A 147 4.42 13.52 0.87
C THR A 147 5.39 12.35 0.83
N TYR A 148 5.17 11.33 1.66
CA TYR A 148 6.04 10.15 1.71
C TYR A 148 5.92 9.25 0.47
N ALA A 149 4.79 9.28 -0.22
CA ALA A 149 4.61 8.55 -1.47
C ALA A 149 5.40 9.16 -2.64
N VAL A 150 5.72 10.47 -2.58
CA VAL A 150 6.40 11.18 -3.70
C VAL A 150 7.66 10.49 -4.16
N PRO A 151 8.67 10.18 -3.33
CA PRO A 151 9.95 9.67 -3.81
C PRO A 151 9.81 8.39 -4.63
N GLN A 152 9.17 7.37 -4.06
CA GLN A 152 9.02 6.06 -4.69
C GLN A 152 8.06 6.10 -5.89
N THR A 153 6.92 6.75 -5.74
CA THR A 153 5.90 6.79 -6.79
C THR A 153 6.36 7.63 -7.97
N LEU A 154 7.05 8.75 -7.71
CA LEU A 154 7.65 9.59 -8.74
C LEU A 154 8.71 8.81 -9.53
N PHE A 155 9.58 8.06 -8.86
CA PHE A 155 10.59 7.21 -9.49
C PHE A 155 9.95 6.23 -10.48
N LEU A 156 8.89 5.54 -10.06
CA LEU A 156 8.18 4.58 -10.88
C LEU A 156 7.54 5.24 -12.12
N TYR A 157 6.85 6.38 -11.93
CA TYR A 157 6.23 7.08 -13.05
C TYR A 157 7.24 7.66 -14.03
N VAL A 158 8.31 8.31 -13.55
CA VAL A 158 9.36 8.88 -14.42
C VAL A 158 10.01 7.77 -15.24
N GLY A 159 10.33 6.63 -14.61
CA GLY A 159 10.88 5.48 -15.30
C GLY A 159 9.94 4.95 -16.39
N TYR A 160 8.67 4.76 -16.07
CA TYR A 160 7.66 4.28 -17.00
C TYR A 160 7.43 5.26 -18.17
N ILE A 161 7.32 6.55 -17.91
CA ILE A 161 7.12 7.57 -18.96
C ILE A 161 8.29 7.54 -19.95
N LYS A 162 9.53 7.50 -19.46
CA LYS A 162 10.71 7.46 -20.31
C LYS A 162 10.83 6.22 -21.19
N LEU A 163 10.32 5.09 -20.71
CA LEU A 163 10.41 3.81 -21.42
C LEU A 163 9.21 3.55 -22.34
N SER A 164 8.02 4.02 -21.98
CA SER A 164 6.76 3.58 -22.59
C SER A 164 5.95 4.68 -23.26
N VAL A 165 6.33 5.96 -23.08
CA VAL A 165 5.62 7.12 -23.67
C VAL A 165 6.57 7.90 -24.55
N PRO A 166 6.60 7.68 -25.89
CA PRO A 166 7.50 8.37 -26.80
C PRO A 166 7.32 9.88 -26.80
N ASP A 167 8.45 10.63 -26.91
CA ASP A 167 8.43 12.10 -26.97
C ASP A 167 7.70 12.64 -28.22
N SER A 168 7.70 11.87 -29.31
CA SER A 168 7.00 12.20 -30.56
C SER A 168 5.48 12.39 -30.41
N LEU A 169 4.87 11.82 -29.36
CA LEU A 169 3.45 12.08 -29.07
C LEU A 169 3.20 13.50 -28.58
N ASP A 170 4.15 14.06 -27.81
CA ASP A 170 4.08 15.45 -27.38
C ASP A 170 4.27 16.41 -28.57
N GLU A 171 5.19 16.07 -29.49
CA GLU A 171 5.46 16.86 -30.71
C GLU A 171 4.23 16.85 -31.64
N ALA A 172 3.62 15.66 -31.86
CA ALA A 172 2.40 15.57 -32.65
C ALA A 172 1.23 16.36 -32.04
N ALA A 173 1.06 16.27 -30.73
CA ALA A 173 0.02 17.04 -30.02
C ALA A 173 0.25 18.56 -30.13
N GLU A 174 1.50 19.02 -30.10
CA GLU A 174 1.86 20.43 -30.28
C GLU A 174 1.55 20.92 -31.69
N ILE A 175 1.79 20.10 -32.72
CA ILE A 175 1.41 20.38 -34.13
C ILE A 175 -0.10 20.51 -34.26
N ASP A 176 -0.87 19.66 -33.54
CA ASP A 176 -2.34 19.72 -33.49
C ASP A 176 -2.89 20.89 -32.62
N GLY A 177 -2.01 21.73 -32.08
CA GLY A 177 -2.37 22.90 -31.28
C GLY A 177 -2.74 22.61 -29.83
N ALA A 178 -2.45 21.39 -29.32
CA ALA A 178 -2.71 21.06 -27.91
C ALA A 178 -1.65 21.72 -27.00
N ASP A 179 -2.12 22.29 -25.87
CA ASP A 179 -1.22 22.74 -24.81
C ASP A 179 -0.71 21.57 -23.98
N LYS A 180 0.31 21.79 -23.16
CA LYS A 180 0.96 20.73 -22.34
C LYS A 180 0.01 20.06 -21.37
N PHE A 181 -0.97 20.78 -20.83
CA PHE A 181 -1.95 20.22 -19.91
C PHE A 181 -2.94 19.32 -20.65
N THR A 182 -3.38 19.72 -21.83
CA THR A 182 -4.24 18.91 -22.72
C THR A 182 -3.52 17.66 -23.18
N THR A 183 -2.26 17.75 -23.60
CA THR A 183 -1.41 16.61 -23.96
C THR A 183 -1.27 15.64 -22.78
N TYR A 184 -0.95 16.13 -21.60
CA TYR A 184 -0.87 15.32 -20.39
C TYR A 184 -2.21 14.60 -20.13
N ARG A 185 -3.32 15.36 -20.04
CA ARG A 185 -4.62 14.82 -19.61
C ARG A 185 -5.22 13.85 -20.60
N LYS A 186 -5.14 14.16 -21.91
CA LYS A 186 -5.84 13.40 -22.96
C LYS A 186 -5.00 12.28 -23.57
N ILE A 187 -3.67 12.40 -23.55
CA ILE A 187 -2.77 11.43 -24.20
C ILE A 187 -1.95 10.69 -23.15
N VAL A 188 -1.14 11.40 -22.38
CA VAL A 188 -0.16 10.76 -21.47
C VAL A 188 -0.84 10.06 -20.31
N PHE A 189 -1.72 10.74 -19.58
CA PHE A 189 -2.37 10.18 -18.38
C PHE A 189 -3.15 8.87 -18.68
N PRO A 190 -3.94 8.74 -19.77
CA PRO A 190 -4.53 7.46 -20.14
C PRO A 190 -3.52 6.35 -20.48
N MET A 191 -2.38 6.70 -21.06
CA MET A 191 -1.32 5.73 -21.36
C MET A 191 -0.62 5.19 -20.11
N LEU A 192 -0.70 5.93 -18.99
CA LEU A 192 -0.16 5.52 -17.70
C LEU A 192 -1.04 4.51 -16.95
N LYS A 193 -2.18 4.05 -17.50
CA LYS A 193 -3.08 3.09 -16.83
C LYS A 193 -2.37 1.90 -16.17
N PRO A 194 -1.40 1.20 -16.82
CA PRO A 194 -0.71 0.08 -16.18
C PRO A 194 0.09 0.53 -14.94
N MET A 195 0.74 1.70 -15.02
CA MET A 195 1.50 2.26 -13.90
C MET A 195 0.59 2.80 -12.80
N HIS A 196 -0.57 3.39 -13.16
CA HIS A 196 -1.59 3.78 -12.16
C HIS A 196 -2.04 2.56 -11.34
N ALA A 197 -2.32 1.42 -11.98
CA ALA A 197 -2.71 0.22 -11.27
C ALA A 197 -1.60 -0.28 -10.32
N THR A 198 -0.36 -0.29 -10.78
CA THR A 198 0.79 -0.70 -9.96
C THR A 198 0.97 0.19 -8.75
N THR A 199 1.01 1.52 -8.95
CA THR A 199 1.20 2.48 -7.85
C THR A 199 0.01 2.53 -6.91
N LEU A 200 -1.22 2.38 -7.41
CA LEU A 200 -2.43 2.27 -6.60
C LEU A 200 -2.32 1.12 -5.60
N ILE A 201 -1.93 -0.08 -6.07
CA ILE A 201 -1.82 -1.25 -5.19
C ILE A 201 -0.71 -1.06 -4.17
N ILE A 202 0.48 -0.62 -4.59
CA ILE A 202 1.62 -0.43 -3.68
C ILE A 202 1.26 0.56 -2.57
N ASN A 203 0.68 1.71 -2.93
CA ASN A 203 0.30 2.73 -1.95
C ASN A 203 -0.91 2.30 -1.10
N THR A 204 -1.90 1.57 -1.67
CA THR A 204 -3.02 1.03 -0.89
C THR A 204 -2.53 0.05 0.17
N LEU A 205 -1.67 -0.89 -0.20
CA LEU A 205 -1.08 -1.84 0.74
C LEU A 205 -0.31 -1.14 1.84
N TRP A 206 0.44 -0.13 1.51
CA TRP A 206 1.21 0.62 2.49
C TRP A 206 0.31 1.42 3.43
N PHE A 207 -0.57 2.27 2.93
CA PHE A 207 -1.42 3.13 3.75
C PHE A 207 -2.41 2.34 4.62
N TRP A 208 -2.95 1.23 4.09
CA TRP A 208 -3.87 0.37 4.82
C TRP A 208 -3.23 -0.34 6.01
N ASN A 209 -1.99 -0.79 5.86
CA ASN A 209 -1.29 -1.56 6.89
C ASN A 209 -0.43 -0.70 7.82
N ASP A 210 -0.33 0.61 7.57
CA ASP A 210 0.50 1.48 8.40
C ASP A 210 -0.10 1.66 9.80
N PHE A 211 0.74 1.44 10.77
CA PHE A 211 0.44 1.61 12.18
C PHE A 211 1.17 2.82 12.77
N MET A 212 2.42 3.05 12.35
CA MET A 212 3.30 3.98 13.06
C MET A 212 2.91 5.45 12.84
N LEU A 213 2.63 5.85 11.61
CA LEU A 213 2.17 7.22 11.33
C LEU A 213 0.80 7.50 11.98
N PRO A 214 -0.23 6.63 11.83
CA PRO A 214 -1.47 6.78 12.57
C PRO A 214 -1.28 6.90 14.08
N LEU A 215 -0.41 6.10 14.70
CA LEU A 215 -0.11 6.19 16.13
C LEU A 215 0.38 7.58 16.52
N LEU A 216 1.26 8.18 15.72
CA LEU A 216 1.83 9.50 16.01
C LEU A 216 0.85 10.65 15.72
N MET A 217 -0.01 10.48 14.72
CA MET A 217 -0.88 11.55 14.21
C MET A 217 -2.29 11.54 14.79
N LEU A 218 -2.82 10.37 15.15
CA LEU A 218 -4.23 10.20 15.53
C LEU A 218 -4.43 9.87 17.00
N ASN A 219 -3.37 9.80 17.82
CA ASN A 219 -3.45 9.36 19.22
C ASN A 219 -4.21 10.32 20.16
N LYS A 220 -4.58 11.51 19.68
CA LYS A 220 -5.32 12.50 20.50
C LYS A 220 -6.78 12.12 20.74
N SER A 221 -7.40 11.37 19.85
CA SER A 221 -8.81 10.95 19.94
C SER A 221 -8.98 9.58 19.35
N SER A 222 -9.57 8.65 20.10
CA SER A 222 -9.90 7.31 19.63
C SER A 222 -10.84 7.33 18.41
N ASP A 223 -11.72 8.32 18.30
CA ASP A 223 -12.63 8.44 17.15
C ASP A 223 -11.92 8.61 15.81
N SER A 224 -10.68 9.08 15.84
CA SER A 224 -9.86 9.27 14.63
C SER A 224 -9.01 8.04 14.27
N TRP A 225 -8.97 7.02 15.10
CA TRP A 225 -8.06 5.90 14.90
C TRP A 225 -8.31 5.15 13.60
N SER A 226 -7.23 4.67 13.02
CA SER A 226 -7.27 3.70 11.91
C SER A 226 -7.51 2.28 12.42
N LEU A 227 -7.86 1.36 11.53
CA LEU A 227 -8.06 -0.05 11.88
C LEU A 227 -6.81 -0.69 12.52
N PRO A 228 -5.57 -0.53 11.99
CA PRO A 228 -4.37 -1.04 12.64
C PRO A 228 -4.15 -0.46 14.04
N LEU A 229 -4.49 0.81 14.26
CA LEU A 229 -4.37 1.44 15.57
C LEU A 229 -5.41 0.88 16.56
N PHE A 230 -6.65 0.66 16.12
CA PHE A 230 -7.67 -0.01 16.91
C PHE A 230 -7.28 -1.45 17.26
N GLN A 231 -6.70 -2.21 16.32
CA GLN A 231 -6.23 -3.58 16.54
C GLN A 231 -5.19 -3.68 17.66
N TYR A 232 -4.36 -2.65 17.81
CA TYR A 232 -3.34 -2.59 18.85
C TYR A 232 -3.92 -2.60 20.27
N ASN A 233 -5.19 -2.21 20.47
CA ASN A 233 -5.83 -2.25 21.79
C ASN A 233 -5.96 -3.67 22.36
N TYR A 234 -6.02 -4.69 21.50
CA TYR A 234 -6.14 -6.08 21.95
C TYR A 234 -4.80 -6.74 22.25
N THR A 235 -3.68 -6.16 21.78
CA THR A 235 -2.32 -6.70 21.97
C THR A 235 -1.38 -5.73 22.66
N GLY A 236 -1.92 -4.75 23.40
CA GLY A 236 -1.16 -3.75 24.14
C GLY A 236 -0.34 -4.35 25.29
N GLN A 237 0.52 -3.53 25.86
CA GLN A 237 1.53 -3.92 26.87
C GLN A 237 0.98 -4.66 28.10
N TYR A 238 -0.30 -4.51 28.42
CA TYR A 238 -0.94 -5.07 29.62
C TYR A 238 -2.15 -5.96 29.35
N LEU A 239 -2.60 -6.08 28.09
CA LEU A 239 -3.76 -6.86 27.70
C LEU A 239 -3.42 -7.67 26.43
N SER A 240 -3.44 -8.98 26.58
CA SER A 240 -3.25 -9.90 25.45
C SER A 240 -4.56 -10.66 25.23
N ASP A 241 -5.52 -10.01 24.56
CA ASP A 241 -6.76 -10.66 24.15
C ASP A 241 -6.65 -11.13 22.70
N TYR A 242 -6.04 -12.29 22.54
CA TYR A 242 -5.69 -12.83 21.24
C TYR A 242 -6.89 -13.16 20.35
N GLY A 243 -8.02 -13.59 20.91
CA GLY A 243 -9.21 -13.93 20.12
C GLY A 243 -9.70 -12.77 19.26
N PRO A 244 -10.12 -11.65 19.84
CA PRO A 244 -10.50 -10.45 19.08
C PRO A 244 -9.37 -9.88 18.22
N SER A 245 -8.10 -9.96 18.67
CA SER A 245 -6.95 -9.57 17.84
C SER A 245 -6.93 -10.31 16.52
N PHE A 246 -6.93 -11.65 16.54
CA PHE A 246 -6.91 -12.46 15.32
C PHE A 246 -8.14 -12.23 14.47
N ALA A 247 -9.33 -12.09 15.07
CA ALA A 247 -10.54 -11.77 14.33
C ALA A 247 -10.44 -10.40 13.61
N SER A 248 -9.84 -9.39 14.23
CA SER A 248 -9.61 -8.08 13.62
C SER A 248 -8.59 -8.13 12.48
N TYR A 249 -7.54 -8.95 12.61
CA TYR A 249 -6.58 -9.19 11.53
C TYR A 249 -7.23 -9.87 10.33
N VAL A 250 -8.14 -10.83 10.54
CA VAL A 250 -8.90 -11.46 9.45
C VAL A 250 -9.73 -10.41 8.69
N VAL A 251 -10.36 -9.45 9.36
CA VAL A 251 -11.06 -8.33 8.70
C VAL A 251 -10.12 -7.54 7.80
N GLY A 252 -8.93 -7.19 8.30
CA GLY A 252 -7.91 -6.50 7.50
C GLY A 252 -7.42 -7.32 6.31
N ILE A 253 -7.13 -8.62 6.50
CA ILE A 253 -6.67 -9.54 5.45
C ILE A 253 -7.72 -9.68 4.35
N ILE A 254 -8.99 -9.87 4.70
CA ILE A 254 -10.08 -9.99 3.73
C ILE A 254 -10.15 -8.74 2.87
N THR A 255 -10.08 -7.55 3.47
CA THR A 255 -10.14 -6.28 2.74
C THR A 255 -9.02 -6.16 1.71
N ILE A 256 -7.78 -6.40 2.12
CA ILE A 256 -6.62 -6.34 1.22
C ILE A 256 -6.69 -7.41 0.14
N THR A 257 -7.17 -8.62 0.49
CA THR A 257 -7.36 -9.69 -0.49
C THR A 257 -8.39 -9.31 -1.55
N ILE A 258 -9.50 -8.69 -1.17
CA ILE A 258 -10.51 -8.19 -2.12
C ILE A 258 -9.90 -7.13 -3.05
N VAL A 259 -9.18 -6.15 -2.51
CA VAL A 259 -8.49 -5.13 -3.31
C VAL A 259 -7.52 -5.79 -4.28
N TYR A 260 -6.69 -6.73 -3.82
CA TYR A 260 -5.76 -7.46 -4.66
C TYR A 260 -6.47 -8.21 -5.80
N LEU A 261 -7.54 -8.95 -5.51
CA LEU A 261 -8.30 -9.71 -6.50
C LEU A 261 -8.90 -8.82 -7.60
N ILE A 262 -9.33 -7.61 -7.26
CA ILE A 262 -9.83 -6.62 -8.23
C ILE A 262 -8.72 -6.15 -9.18
N PHE A 263 -7.54 -5.86 -8.63
CA PHE A 263 -6.45 -5.21 -9.37
C PHE A 263 -5.37 -6.16 -9.90
N GLN A 264 -5.34 -7.46 -9.54
CA GLN A 264 -4.27 -8.41 -9.88
C GLN A 264 -3.96 -8.53 -11.39
N LYS A 265 -4.97 -8.43 -12.25
CA LYS A 265 -4.78 -8.50 -13.71
C LYS A 265 -3.88 -7.38 -14.25
N HIS A 266 -3.93 -6.21 -13.61
CA HIS A 266 -3.15 -5.04 -14.00
C HIS A 266 -1.71 -5.09 -13.46
N ILE A 267 -1.48 -5.79 -12.33
CA ILE A 267 -0.14 -5.98 -11.77
C ILE A 267 0.72 -6.81 -12.72
N ILE A 268 0.17 -7.94 -13.20
CA ILE A 268 0.91 -8.88 -14.04
C ILE A 268 1.30 -8.23 -15.37
N SER A 269 0.42 -7.42 -15.96
CA SER A 269 0.71 -6.70 -17.22
C SER A 269 1.74 -5.56 -17.04
N GLY A 270 1.72 -4.87 -15.90
CA GLY A 270 2.67 -3.78 -15.62
C GLY A 270 4.10 -4.28 -15.37
N MET A 271 4.25 -5.41 -14.69
CA MET A 271 5.56 -6.01 -14.39
C MET A 271 6.17 -6.73 -15.61
N SER A 272 5.36 -7.37 -16.44
CA SER A 272 5.86 -8.09 -17.63
C SER A 272 6.37 -7.15 -18.72
N ASN A 273 5.76 -5.98 -18.91
CA ASN A 273 6.20 -4.99 -19.90
C ASN A 273 7.51 -4.28 -19.47
N GLY A 274 7.89 -4.31 -18.20
CA GLY A 274 9.18 -3.79 -17.69
C GLY A 274 10.32 -4.83 -17.69
N ALA A 275 10.02 -6.12 -17.82
CA ALA A 275 11.00 -7.20 -17.71
C ALA A 275 11.43 -7.80 -19.08
N VAL A 276 10.77 -7.41 -20.17
CA VAL A 276 11.11 -7.89 -21.53
C VAL A 276 11.82 -6.77 -22.29
N LYS A 277 13.12 -6.74 -22.15
CA LYS A 277 14.09 -6.29 -23.15
C LYS A 277 15.33 -7.13 -23.07
#